data_9f101d2db27592df8d0f2d184e4c26ef
#
_entry.id   9f101d2db27592df8d0f2d184e4c26ef
#
_cell.length_a   1.000
_cell.length_b   1.000
_cell.length_c   1.000
_cell.angle_alpha   90.00
_cell.angle_beta   90.00
_cell.angle_gamma   90.00
#
_symmetry.space_group_name_H-M   'P 1'
#
loop_
_entity.id
_entity.type
_entity.pdbx_description
1 polymer ?
#
loop_
_entity_poly.entity_id
_entity_poly.type
_entity_poly.pdbx_seq_one_letter_code
_entity_poly.pdbx_strand_id
1 'polypeptide(L)'
;KIPMRPDAMFSMQSSSKPVLGVAAMSAMERGLFDLQDEVYKYIPGFKDIQVAVLKGTNVSPNYVWATQKNQPNYFWRVYGMVMRWFSEETPYMYVPENSTVPAQRPITIHDLLTHTAGIGAMGLGQAVSEWGELQWDKAGWIKSGHTLESYINMMASGPLDFQPGSRWGYSIGLDV
;
A
#
# COMPACT_ATOMS: atom_id res chain seq x y z
N LYS A 1 4.73 -15.03 -34.73
CA LYS A 1 4.04 -15.38 -33.47
C LYS A 1 4.67 -16.67 -32.95
N ILE A 2 5.07 -16.69 -31.68
CA ILE A 2 5.57 -17.90 -31.00
C ILE A 2 4.36 -18.60 -30.40
N PRO A 3 4.11 -19.90 -30.68
CA PRO A 3 3.01 -20.63 -30.08
C PRO A 3 3.18 -20.72 -28.56
N MET A 4 2.07 -20.74 -27.80
CA MET A 4 2.05 -20.98 -26.40
C MET A 4 2.58 -22.39 -26.12
N ARG A 5 3.48 -22.49 -25.12
CA ARG A 5 4.09 -23.76 -24.72
C ARG A 5 3.60 -24.15 -23.31
N PRO A 6 3.49 -25.45 -22.99
CA PRO A 6 3.10 -25.90 -21.66
C PRO A 6 4.06 -25.50 -20.53
N ASP A 7 5.32 -25.22 -20.86
CA ASP A 7 6.38 -24.79 -19.95
C ASP A 7 6.59 -23.26 -19.92
N ALA A 8 5.64 -22.49 -20.48
CA ALA A 8 5.70 -21.04 -20.44
C ALA A 8 5.47 -20.52 -19.02
N MET A 9 6.34 -19.60 -18.58
CA MET A 9 6.19 -18.93 -17.30
C MET A 9 5.37 -17.64 -17.45
N PHE A 10 4.49 -17.39 -16.48
CA PHE A 10 3.64 -16.21 -16.41
C PHE A 10 3.87 -15.46 -15.11
N SER A 11 3.93 -14.13 -15.19
CA SER A 11 3.84 -13.29 -14.01
C SER A 11 2.38 -13.24 -13.54
N MET A 12 2.07 -13.84 -12.42
CA MET A 12 0.70 -13.90 -11.88
C MET A 12 0.27 -12.60 -11.18
N GLN A 13 1.23 -11.79 -10.74
CA GLN A 13 0.95 -10.55 -10.00
C GLN A 13 -0.11 -10.77 -8.90
N SER A 14 -1.17 -9.95 -8.86
CA SER A 14 -2.23 -10.06 -7.85
C SER A 14 -3.04 -11.36 -7.87
N SER A 15 -2.94 -12.16 -8.92
CA SER A 15 -3.52 -13.51 -8.94
C SER A 15 -2.81 -14.47 -7.95
N SER A 16 -1.67 -14.07 -7.39
CA SER A 16 -1.01 -14.79 -6.29
C SER A 16 -1.75 -14.64 -4.95
N LYS A 17 -2.53 -13.57 -4.74
CA LYS A 17 -3.19 -13.27 -3.47
C LYS A 17 -4.16 -14.36 -2.99
N PRO A 18 -5.02 -14.96 -3.85
CA PRO A 18 -5.84 -16.10 -3.41
C PRO A 18 -5.03 -17.29 -2.94
N VAL A 19 -3.89 -17.58 -3.58
CA VAL A 19 -2.99 -18.68 -3.17
C VAL A 19 -2.40 -18.38 -1.80
N LEU A 20 -1.94 -17.16 -1.58
CA LEU A 20 -1.43 -16.70 -0.28
C LEU A 20 -2.52 -16.78 0.80
N GLY A 21 -3.75 -16.36 0.47
CA GLY A 21 -4.89 -16.48 1.38
C GLY A 21 -5.16 -17.91 1.82
N VAL A 22 -5.12 -18.88 0.90
CA VAL A 22 -5.27 -20.30 1.24
C VAL A 22 -4.12 -20.78 2.12
N ALA A 23 -2.88 -20.38 1.82
CA ALA A 23 -1.73 -20.73 2.64
C ALA A 23 -1.84 -20.16 4.07
N ALA A 24 -2.28 -18.91 4.20
CA ALA A 24 -2.53 -18.26 5.48
C ALA A 24 -3.62 -19.01 6.28
N MET A 25 -4.74 -19.36 5.66
CA MET A 25 -5.80 -20.14 6.32
C MET A 25 -5.30 -21.50 6.78
N SER A 26 -4.51 -22.20 5.97
CA SER A 26 -3.90 -23.47 6.38
C SER A 26 -2.95 -23.32 7.55
N ALA A 27 -2.19 -22.25 7.62
CA ALA A 27 -1.31 -21.95 8.75
C ALA A 27 -2.12 -21.64 10.03
N MET A 28 -3.21 -20.89 9.91
CA MET A 28 -4.15 -20.61 11.01
C MET A 28 -4.78 -21.91 11.54
N GLU A 29 -5.28 -22.80 10.67
CA GLU A 29 -5.83 -24.11 11.08
C GLU A 29 -4.82 -24.98 11.83
N ARG A 30 -3.54 -24.80 11.55
CA ARG A 30 -2.44 -25.47 12.26
C ARG A 30 -2.05 -24.77 13.58
N GLY A 31 -2.74 -23.69 13.94
CA GLY A 31 -2.51 -22.94 15.18
C GLY A 31 -1.23 -22.10 15.18
N LEU A 32 -0.70 -21.72 14.02
CA LEU A 32 0.51 -20.90 13.94
C LEU A 32 0.22 -19.43 14.25
N PHE A 33 -0.99 -18.95 14.02
CA PHE A 33 -1.48 -17.63 14.39
C PHE A 33 -3.01 -17.61 14.44
N ASP A 34 -3.58 -16.57 15.04
CA ASP A 34 -5.01 -16.26 14.99
C ASP A 34 -5.27 -15.05 14.08
N LEU A 35 -6.44 -15.01 13.43
CA LEU A 35 -6.82 -13.87 12.58
C LEU A 35 -6.90 -12.55 13.37
N GLN A 36 -7.20 -12.62 14.65
CA GLN A 36 -7.27 -11.46 15.54
C GLN A 36 -5.92 -11.11 16.17
N ASP A 37 -4.87 -11.86 15.87
CA ASP A 37 -3.54 -11.49 16.32
C ASP A 37 -3.11 -10.16 15.74
N GLU A 38 -2.54 -9.35 16.60
CA GLU A 38 -1.99 -8.05 16.23
C GLU A 38 -0.69 -8.25 15.45
N VAL A 39 -0.59 -7.62 14.28
CA VAL A 39 0.56 -7.77 13.36
C VAL A 39 1.88 -7.47 14.05
N TYR A 40 1.92 -6.51 14.98
CA TYR A 40 3.16 -6.15 15.69
C TYR A 40 3.73 -7.28 16.58
N LYS A 41 2.96 -8.33 16.89
CA LYS A 41 3.48 -9.53 17.58
C LYS A 41 4.53 -10.24 16.72
N TYR A 42 4.38 -10.18 15.41
CA TYR A 42 5.26 -10.83 14.42
C TYR A 42 6.21 -9.82 13.80
N ILE A 43 5.75 -8.59 13.57
CA ILE A 43 6.50 -7.50 12.94
C ILE A 43 6.45 -6.28 13.87
N PRO A 44 7.39 -6.13 14.81
CA PRO A 44 7.34 -5.09 15.85
C PRO A 44 7.21 -3.66 15.34
N GLY A 45 7.65 -3.37 14.13
CA GLY A 45 7.56 -2.05 13.51
C GLY A 45 6.13 -1.50 13.38
N PHE A 46 5.12 -2.39 13.38
CA PHE A 46 3.70 -1.96 13.31
C PHE A 46 3.08 -1.59 14.66
N LYS A 47 3.84 -1.57 15.76
CA LYS A 47 3.29 -1.37 17.11
C LYS A 47 2.63 -0.01 17.30
N ASP A 48 3.32 1.07 16.97
CA ASP A 48 2.87 2.44 17.23
C ASP A 48 2.55 3.19 15.93
N ILE A 49 1.92 2.47 15.00
CA ILE A 49 1.68 2.97 13.65
C ILE A 49 0.74 4.18 13.65
N GLN A 50 1.04 5.11 12.78
CA GLN A 50 0.29 6.35 12.59
C GLN A 50 -0.61 6.25 11.35
N VAL A 51 -1.59 7.12 11.29
CA VAL A 51 -2.49 7.28 10.13
C VAL A 51 -2.32 8.68 9.56
N ALA A 52 -2.14 8.79 8.26
CA ALA A 52 -2.05 10.08 7.58
C ALA A 52 -3.44 10.73 7.45
N VAL A 53 -3.53 11.99 7.82
CA VAL A 53 -4.74 12.80 7.75
C VAL A 53 -4.46 14.16 7.12
N LEU A 54 -5.48 14.80 6.59
CA LEU A 54 -5.36 16.19 6.13
C LEU A 54 -5.05 17.10 7.32
N LYS A 55 -4.12 18.03 7.16
CA LYS A 55 -3.66 18.91 8.22
C LYS A 55 -4.83 19.65 8.89
N GLY A 56 -4.84 19.63 10.21
CA GLY A 56 -5.90 20.24 11.02
C GLY A 56 -7.23 19.48 11.04
N THR A 57 -7.26 18.24 10.56
CA THR A 57 -8.44 17.37 10.57
C THR A 57 -8.09 15.96 11.03
N ASN A 58 -9.10 15.12 11.21
CA ASN A 58 -8.95 13.66 11.38
C ASN A 58 -9.39 12.89 10.13
N VAL A 59 -9.41 13.56 8.97
CA VAL A 59 -9.91 12.96 7.72
C VAL A 59 -8.74 12.37 6.92
N SER A 60 -8.82 11.08 6.65
CA SER A 60 -7.95 10.38 5.71
C SER A 60 -8.65 10.28 4.35
N PRO A 61 -8.18 10.96 3.31
CA PRO A 61 -8.80 10.93 1.98
C PRO A 61 -8.71 9.53 1.35
N ASN A 62 -9.73 9.13 0.59
CA ASN A 62 -9.77 7.83 -0.07
C ASN A 62 -8.70 7.69 -1.16
N TYR A 63 -8.45 8.77 -1.88
CA TYR A 63 -7.39 8.88 -2.88
C TYR A 63 -6.82 10.29 -2.81
N VAL A 64 -5.50 10.40 -2.86
CA VAL A 64 -4.84 11.71 -2.80
C VAL A 64 -5.27 12.64 -3.95
N TRP A 65 -5.61 12.06 -5.09
CA TRP A 65 -6.08 12.82 -6.27
C TRP A 65 -7.57 13.12 -6.29
N ALA A 66 -8.39 12.46 -5.47
CA ALA A 66 -9.85 12.61 -5.53
C ALA A 66 -10.40 13.75 -4.66
N THR A 67 -9.62 14.21 -3.68
CA THR A 67 -10.13 15.08 -2.62
C THR A 67 -9.81 16.57 -2.79
N GLN A 68 -9.19 16.98 -3.90
CA GLN A 68 -8.73 18.34 -4.02
C GLN A 68 -9.69 19.25 -4.77
N LYS A 69 -10.23 20.23 -4.02
CA LYS A 69 -10.86 21.43 -4.57
C LYS A 69 -9.94 22.25 -5.50
N ASN A 70 -8.63 22.04 -5.39
CA ASN A 70 -7.56 22.73 -6.13
C ASN A 70 -6.74 21.81 -7.02
N GLN A 71 -7.29 20.68 -7.49
CA GLN A 71 -6.59 19.90 -8.51
C GLN A 71 -6.28 20.76 -9.72
N PRO A 72 -5.09 20.66 -10.31
CA PRO A 72 -4.84 21.26 -11.59
C PRO A 72 -5.97 20.86 -12.53
N ASN A 73 -6.47 21.81 -13.32
CA ASN A 73 -7.57 21.59 -14.24
C ASN A 73 -7.29 20.37 -15.13
N TYR A 74 -8.31 19.85 -15.78
CA TYR A 74 -8.24 18.64 -16.62
C TYR A 74 -7.06 18.70 -17.62
N PHE A 75 -6.73 19.88 -18.11
CA PHE A 75 -5.60 20.11 -19.02
C PHE A 75 -4.26 19.69 -18.39
N TRP A 76 -3.96 20.11 -17.17
CA TRP A 76 -2.72 19.74 -16.48
C TRP A 76 -2.64 18.27 -16.12
N ARG A 77 -3.79 17.62 -15.88
CA ARG A 77 -3.84 16.17 -15.66
C ARG A 77 -3.50 15.41 -16.93
N VAL A 78 -4.06 15.82 -18.07
CA VAL A 78 -3.77 15.23 -19.39
C VAL A 78 -2.32 15.54 -19.79
N TYR A 79 -1.86 16.76 -19.56
CA TYR A 79 -0.48 17.16 -19.81
C TYR A 79 0.51 16.31 -18.99
N GLY A 80 0.28 16.13 -17.70
CA GLY A 80 1.10 15.27 -16.84
C GLY A 80 1.09 13.81 -17.30
N MET A 81 -0.05 13.30 -17.78
CA MET A 81 -0.15 11.95 -18.33
C MET A 81 0.63 11.80 -19.65
N VAL A 82 0.57 12.79 -20.52
CA VAL A 82 1.31 12.82 -21.80
C VAL A 82 2.81 13.01 -21.54
N MET A 83 3.20 13.91 -20.66
CA MET A 83 4.60 14.17 -20.32
C MET A 83 5.28 12.95 -19.66
N ARG A 84 4.52 12.12 -18.94
CA ARG A 84 5.00 10.84 -18.41
C ARG A 84 5.53 9.90 -19.52
N TRP A 85 5.04 10.03 -20.74
CA TRP A 85 5.53 9.26 -21.89
C TRP A 85 6.86 9.80 -22.45
N PHE A 86 7.17 11.07 -22.21
CA PHE A 86 8.30 11.78 -22.81
C PHE A 86 9.37 12.21 -21.82
N SER A 87 9.09 12.19 -20.50
CA SER A 87 10.05 12.58 -19.47
C SER A 87 10.40 11.40 -18.55
N GLU A 88 11.63 11.39 -18.06
CA GLU A 88 12.08 10.46 -17.02
C GLU A 88 11.59 10.89 -15.62
N GLU A 89 11.03 12.09 -15.49
CA GLU A 89 10.51 12.60 -14.24
C GLU A 89 9.12 12.01 -13.96
N THR A 90 8.92 11.50 -12.74
CA THR A 90 7.59 11.09 -12.26
C THR A 90 6.69 12.31 -12.22
N PRO A 91 5.43 12.22 -12.71
CA PRO A 91 4.51 13.33 -12.60
C PRO A 91 4.34 13.69 -11.13
N TYR A 92 4.43 14.98 -10.81
CA TYR A 92 4.20 15.48 -9.45
C TYR A 92 2.87 14.97 -8.93
N MET A 93 2.94 14.05 -7.97
CA MET A 93 1.78 13.71 -7.17
C MET A 93 1.60 14.85 -6.17
N TYR A 94 0.56 15.64 -6.32
CA TYR A 94 0.28 16.70 -5.34
C TYR A 94 -0.16 16.02 -4.05
N VAL A 95 0.70 16.09 -3.06
CA VAL A 95 0.39 15.64 -1.70
C VAL A 95 -0.17 16.84 -0.94
N PRO A 96 -1.41 16.78 -0.44
CA PRO A 96 -1.98 17.88 0.34
C PRO A 96 -1.21 18.08 1.66
N GLU A 97 -1.33 19.26 2.25
CA GLU A 97 -0.82 19.47 3.61
C GLU A 97 -1.42 18.42 4.55
N ASN A 98 -0.56 17.72 5.25
CA ASN A 98 -0.91 16.56 6.03
C ASN A 98 -0.29 16.59 7.41
N SER A 99 -0.80 15.74 8.27
CA SER A 99 -0.27 15.40 9.58
C SER A 99 -0.56 13.93 9.86
N THR A 100 -0.07 13.40 10.95
CA THR A 100 -0.38 12.05 11.38
C THR A 100 -1.12 12.05 12.70
N VAL A 101 -1.98 11.05 12.90
CA VAL A 101 -2.63 10.73 14.15
C VAL A 101 -2.39 9.28 14.52
N PRO A 102 -2.38 8.90 15.79
CA PRO A 102 -2.25 7.50 16.18
C PRO A 102 -3.35 6.63 15.57
N ALA A 103 -3.02 5.38 15.20
CA ALA A 103 -4.04 4.40 14.89
C ALA A 103 -4.93 4.16 16.14
N GLN A 104 -6.23 4.06 15.93
CA GLN A 104 -7.22 3.85 17.03
C GLN A 104 -7.12 2.44 17.62
N ARG A 105 -6.60 1.49 16.87
CA ARG A 105 -6.30 0.14 17.31
C ARG A 105 -5.13 -0.43 16.48
N PRO A 106 -4.47 -1.47 16.96
CA PRO A 106 -3.50 -2.21 16.16
C PRO A 106 -4.11 -2.82 14.90
N ILE A 107 -3.28 -3.04 13.89
CA ILE A 107 -3.62 -3.82 12.71
C ILE A 107 -3.62 -5.30 13.11
N THR A 108 -4.62 -6.06 12.66
CA THR A 108 -4.70 -7.51 12.84
C THR A 108 -4.34 -8.26 11.55
N ILE A 109 -4.04 -9.55 11.66
CA ILE A 109 -3.86 -10.44 10.49
C ILE A 109 -5.13 -10.43 9.61
N HIS A 110 -6.32 -10.40 10.24
CA HIS A 110 -7.59 -10.25 9.53
C HIS A 110 -7.61 -8.99 8.65
N ASP A 111 -7.15 -7.85 9.18
CA ASP A 111 -7.13 -6.60 8.41
C ASP A 111 -6.24 -6.68 7.18
N LEU A 112 -5.10 -7.35 7.27
CA LEU A 112 -4.21 -7.59 6.13
C LEU A 112 -4.91 -8.42 5.06
N LEU A 113 -5.49 -9.54 5.44
CA LEU A 113 -6.14 -10.49 4.52
C LEU A 113 -7.40 -9.92 3.85
N THR A 114 -8.09 -8.99 4.51
CA THR A 114 -9.34 -8.40 4.02
C THR A 114 -9.18 -7.02 3.37
N HIS A 115 -7.95 -6.53 3.23
CA HIS A 115 -7.68 -5.19 2.70
C HIS A 115 -8.29 -4.05 3.53
N THR A 116 -8.35 -4.22 4.86
CA THR A 116 -8.86 -3.20 5.79
C THR A 116 -7.78 -2.64 6.72
N ALA A 117 -6.52 -3.03 6.49
CA ALA A 117 -5.38 -2.56 7.29
C ALA A 117 -5.00 -1.09 7.04
N GLY A 118 -5.31 -0.55 5.88
CA GLY A 118 -4.89 0.81 5.50
C GLY A 118 -3.46 0.92 4.97
N ILE A 119 -2.81 -0.19 4.66
CA ILE A 119 -1.45 -0.22 4.10
C ILE A 119 -1.53 -0.21 2.58
N GLY A 120 -0.99 0.82 1.92
CA GLY A 120 -0.82 0.82 0.48
C GLY A 120 -2.11 0.76 -0.34
N ALA A 121 -3.13 1.47 0.12
CA ALA A 121 -4.43 1.56 -0.54
C ALA A 121 -4.54 2.81 -1.44
N MET A 122 -3.43 3.31 -1.96
CA MET A 122 -3.31 4.52 -2.80
C MET A 122 -3.82 5.80 -2.11
N GLY A 123 -3.78 5.85 -0.79
CA GLY A 123 -4.21 6.99 0.00
C GLY A 123 -3.06 7.93 0.37
N LEU A 124 -3.32 8.78 1.35
CA LEU A 124 -2.37 9.79 1.79
C LEU A 124 -1.15 9.18 2.49
N GLY A 125 -1.35 8.12 3.26
CA GLY A 125 -0.26 7.43 3.95
C GLY A 125 0.77 6.87 2.97
N GLN A 126 0.33 6.20 1.92
CA GLN A 126 1.21 5.74 0.85
C GLN A 126 1.91 6.93 0.17
N ALA A 127 1.20 8.01 -0.10
CA ALA A 127 1.73 9.16 -0.84
C ALA A 127 2.82 9.93 -0.08
N VAL A 128 2.83 9.88 1.25
CA VAL A 128 3.83 10.54 2.10
C VAL A 128 4.91 9.60 2.64
N SER A 129 4.85 8.32 2.29
CA SER A 129 5.77 7.31 2.77
C SER A 129 6.93 7.08 1.81
N GLU A 130 8.10 6.78 2.36
CA GLU A 130 9.30 6.42 1.60
C GLU A 130 9.05 5.19 0.68
N TRP A 131 8.35 4.18 1.18
CA TRP A 131 8.03 3.00 0.37
C TRP A 131 7.03 3.30 -0.76
N GLY A 132 6.17 4.31 -0.58
CA GLY A 132 5.25 4.78 -1.62
C GLY A 132 6.00 5.41 -2.78
N GLU A 133 7.06 6.16 -2.53
CA GLU A 133 7.94 6.70 -3.56
C GLU A 133 8.60 5.60 -4.40
N LEU A 134 9.04 4.51 -3.76
CA LEU A 134 9.64 3.36 -4.45
C LEU A 134 8.68 2.67 -5.43
N GLN A 135 7.38 2.62 -5.13
CA GLN A 135 6.39 2.02 -6.02
C GLN A 135 6.21 2.78 -7.33
N TRP A 136 6.52 4.06 -7.34
CA TRP A 136 6.36 4.91 -8.52
C TRP A 136 7.64 5.06 -9.35
N ASP A 137 8.75 4.46 -8.89
CA ASP A 137 9.98 4.45 -9.64
C ASP A 137 9.86 3.50 -10.86
N LYS A 138 10.28 3.98 -12.03
CA LYS A 138 10.30 3.22 -13.29
C LYS A 138 11.21 1.97 -13.24
N ALA A 139 12.12 1.90 -12.27
CA ALA A 139 13.06 0.79 -12.10
C ALA A 139 12.42 -0.50 -11.54
N GLY A 140 11.14 -0.46 -11.19
CA GLY A 140 10.38 -1.61 -10.68
C GLY A 140 10.16 -1.56 -9.17
N TRP A 141 9.20 -2.38 -8.73
CA TRP A 141 8.64 -2.40 -7.37
C TRP A 141 9.66 -2.69 -6.25
N ILE A 142 10.80 -3.27 -6.61
CA ILE A 142 11.88 -3.56 -5.67
C ILE A 142 13.18 -3.12 -6.34
N LYS A 143 13.78 -2.04 -5.84
CA LYS A 143 15.14 -1.68 -6.24
C LYS A 143 16.10 -2.81 -5.87
N SER A 144 17.10 -3.06 -6.71
CA SER A 144 18.15 -4.02 -6.41
C SER A 144 18.78 -3.70 -5.04
N GLY A 145 18.79 -4.69 -4.14
CA GLY A 145 19.35 -4.55 -2.80
C GLY A 145 18.33 -4.52 -1.65
N HIS A 146 17.01 -4.38 -1.93
CA HIS A 146 15.97 -4.57 -0.91
C HIS A 146 15.61 -6.04 -0.76
N THR A 147 15.54 -6.52 0.48
CA THR A 147 14.93 -7.81 0.85
C THR A 147 13.45 -7.60 1.17
N LEU A 148 12.67 -8.69 1.22
CA LEU A 148 11.29 -8.62 1.69
C LEU A 148 11.21 -7.99 3.08
N GLU A 149 12.08 -8.40 4.00
CA GLU A 149 12.16 -7.86 5.35
C GLU A 149 12.41 -6.35 5.37
N SER A 150 13.39 -5.87 4.59
CA SER A 150 13.67 -4.43 4.52
C SER A 150 12.51 -3.63 3.96
N TYR A 151 11.77 -4.20 3.00
CA TYR A 151 10.59 -3.57 2.40
C TYR A 151 9.43 -3.51 3.39
N ILE A 152 9.16 -4.60 4.13
CA ILE A 152 8.14 -4.64 5.17
C ILE A 152 8.47 -3.66 6.30
N ASN A 153 9.72 -3.57 6.74
CA ASN A 153 10.13 -2.61 7.75
C ASN A 153 9.96 -1.16 7.28
N MET A 154 10.21 -0.89 6.01
CA MET A 154 9.96 0.41 5.40
C MET A 154 8.44 0.73 5.36
N MET A 155 7.58 -0.25 5.04
CA MET A 155 6.13 -0.08 5.15
C MET A 155 5.67 0.19 6.57
N ALA A 156 6.26 -0.49 7.56
CA ALA A 156 5.95 -0.30 8.97
C ALA A 156 6.38 1.08 9.51
N SER A 157 7.35 1.74 8.88
CA SER A 157 7.78 3.09 9.25
C SER A 157 6.87 4.20 8.68
N GLY A 158 6.07 3.90 7.67
CA GLY A 158 5.17 4.84 7.03
C GLY A 158 3.79 4.87 7.69
N PRO A 159 3.04 5.98 7.54
CA PRO A 159 1.69 6.05 8.06
C PRO A 159 0.71 5.26 7.21
N LEU A 160 -0.39 4.84 7.82
CA LEU A 160 -1.51 4.19 7.14
C LEU A 160 -2.32 5.19 6.31
N ASP A 161 -3.00 4.70 5.30
CA ASP A 161 -3.93 5.48 4.46
C ASP A 161 -5.25 5.78 5.16
N PHE A 162 -5.63 4.98 6.17
CA PHE A 162 -6.85 5.14 6.96
C PHE A 162 -6.78 4.30 8.24
N GLN A 163 -7.69 4.57 9.17
CA GLN A 163 -7.80 3.82 10.43
C GLN A 163 -8.10 2.34 10.18
N PRO A 164 -7.37 1.41 10.82
CA PRO A 164 -7.58 -0.03 10.66
C PRO A 164 -9.05 -0.43 10.86
N GLY A 165 -9.59 -1.17 9.88
CA GLY A 165 -10.98 -1.63 9.89
C GLY A 165 -12.03 -0.57 9.53
N SER A 166 -11.65 0.68 9.28
CA SER A 166 -12.64 1.75 9.01
C SER A 166 -13.25 1.67 7.62
N ARG A 167 -12.54 1.08 6.68
CA ARG A 167 -13.00 0.90 5.29
C ARG A 167 -12.19 -0.16 4.58
N TRP A 168 -12.68 -0.59 3.43
CA TRP A 168 -11.96 -1.43 2.50
C TRP A 168 -11.17 -0.59 1.50
N GLY A 169 -9.94 -0.99 1.21
CA GLY A 169 -9.10 -0.41 0.16
C GLY A 169 -8.14 -1.46 -0.37
N TYR A 170 -8.30 -1.86 -1.63
CA TYR A 170 -7.40 -2.83 -2.26
C TYR A 170 -5.95 -2.40 -2.09
N SER A 171 -5.11 -3.29 -1.59
CA SER A 171 -3.79 -2.92 -1.07
C SER A 171 -2.76 -4.03 -1.26
N ILE A 172 -1.54 -3.71 -0.89
CA ILE A 172 -0.42 -4.66 -0.76
C ILE A 172 -0.34 -5.27 0.63
N GLY A 173 -1.33 -5.07 1.49
CA GLY A 173 -1.33 -5.60 2.86
C GLY A 173 -1.19 -7.12 2.95
N LEU A 174 -1.59 -7.87 1.90
CA LEU A 174 -1.34 -9.31 1.86
C LEU A 174 0.14 -9.69 1.62
N ASP A 175 0.95 -8.75 1.17
CA ASP A 175 2.37 -8.98 0.92
C ASP A 175 3.21 -8.80 2.20
N VAL A 176 2.59 -8.31 3.29
CA VAL A 176 3.14 -8.16 4.63
C VAL A 176 3.06 -9.46 5.40
#